data_f6ac51e98568ee6a1a5da8e5df1297f5
#
_entry.id   f6ac51e98568ee6a1a5da8e5df1297f5
#
_cell.length_a   1.000
_cell.length_b   1.000
_cell.length_c   1.000
_cell.angle_alpha   90.00
_cell.angle_beta   90.00
_cell.angle_gamma   90.00
#
_symmetry.space_group_name_H-M   'P 1'
#
loop_
_entity.id
_entity.type
_entity.pdbx_description
1 polymer ?
#
loop_
_entity_poly.entity_id
_entity_poly.type
_entity_poly.pdbx_seq_one_letter_code
_entity_poly.pdbx_strand_id
1 'polypeptide(L)'
;GGEPCNNCYICQAVTDGSLEDVIEMDAASNNGVDEIRDIRDKSTYAPSITQYKVYIIDEVHMLSTGAFNALLKTLEEPTPNVVFILATTELHKIPATILSRVQRFEFKSIRTQDIRDHIFHILEKEGIAYETEAVEIIARRAEGGMRDALSILDQALSLTQDARLTTAVSEEITGTISLSALDNYVAALAQKDVTRALENLNLIFDNGKSMTRFVTDLLQYLRDILIVQTGGENTHYSDLFKDNLGLSQAVLFEMIGIATSSLADIKASLQPKIYAEMMTIRLAEIDSQPELSGEVAEELSS
;
A
#
# COMPACT_ATOMS: atom_id res chain seq x y z
N GLY A 1 6.14 30.85 -19.14
CA GLY A 1 6.09 30.38 -17.78
C GLY A 1 6.14 28.87 -17.77
N GLY A 2 6.74 28.24 -16.76
CA GLY A 2 6.85 26.78 -16.68
C GLY A 2 5.58 26.08 -16.19
N GLU A 3 4.54 26.83 -15.81
CA GLU A 3 3.31 26.28 -15.24
C GLU A 3 2.13 26.41 -16.22
N PRO A 4 1.23 25.38 -16.29
CA PRO A 4 0.01 25.46 -17.08
C PRO A 4 -0.92 26.54 -16.51
N CYS A 5 -1.56 27.34 -17.39
CA CYS A 5 -2.48 28.38 -16.94
C CYS A 5 -3.89 27.85 -16.59
N ASN A 6 -4.22 26.66 -16.99
CA ASN A 6 -5.50 25.94 -16.81
C ASN A 6 -6.75 26.66 -17.41
N ASN A 7 -6.59 27.81 -18.06
CA ASN A 7 -7.69 28.60 -18.59
C ASN A 7 -7.66 28.77 -20.12
N CYS A 8 -6.53 28.48 -20.79
CA CYS A 8 -6.47 28.57 -22.24
C CYS A 8 -7.01 27.31 -22.91
N TYR A 9 -7.35 27.44 -24.21
CA TYR A 9 -7.87 26.32 -25.01
C TYR A 9 -6.98 25.06 -24.92
N ILE A 10 -5.64 25.23 -25.02
CA ILE A 10 -4.71 24.10 -24.95
C ILE A 10 -4.80 23.38 -23.59
N CYS A 11 -4.77 24.13 -22.46
CA CYS A 11 -4.85 23.53 -21.14
C CYS A 11 -6.19 22.79 -20.93
N GLN A 12 -7.29 23.39 -21.39
CA GLN A 12 -8.61 22.75 -21.31
C GLN A 12 -8.67 21.49 -22.16
N ALA A 13 -8.20 21.54 -23.40
CA ALA A 13 -8.19 20.39 -24.31
C ALA A 13 -7.26 19.25 -23.82
N VAL A 14 -6.16 19.56 -23.13
CA VAL A 14 -5.34 18.54 -22.44
C VAL A 14 -6.11 17.89 -21.29
N THR A 15 -6.81 18.70 -20.48
CA THR A 15 -7.59 18.20 -19.34
C THR A 15 -8.73 17.30 -19.81
N ASP A 16 -9.38 17.66 -20.90
CA ASP A 16 -10.51 16.93 -21.48
C ASP A 16 -10.07 15.75 -22.37
N GLY A 17 -8.76 15.56 -22.56
CA GLY A 17 -8.23 14.49 -23.43
C GLY A 17 -8.52 14.68 -24.93
N SER A 18 -8.91 15.87 -25.37
CA SER A 18 -9.32 16.17 -26.74
C SER A 18 -8.21 16.76 -27.62
N LEU A 19 -7.02 17.01 -27.06
CA LEU A 19 -5.92 17.60 -27.80
C LEU A 19 -5.20 16.57 -28.67
N GLU A 20 -5.26 16.73 -30.01
CA GLU A 20 -4.66 15.81 -30.98
C GLU A 20 -3.12 15.68 -30.87
N ASP A 21 -2.45 16.69 -30.32
CA ASP A 21 -1.01 16.68 -30.13
C ASP A 21 -0.57 15.97 -28.84
N VAL A 22 -1.50 15.50 -27.98
CA VAL A 22 -1.24 14.66 -26.81
C VAL A 22 -1.94 13.33 -26.97
N ILE A 23 -1.17 12.30 -27.19
CA ILE A 23 -1.66 10.94 -27.44
C ILE A 23 -1.26 10.06 -26.26
N GLU A 24 -2.26 9.54 -25.56
CA GLU A 24 -2.07 8.59 -24.48
C GLU A 24 -2.44 7.18 -24.94
N MET A 25 -1.59 6.21 -24.63
CA MET A 25 -1.75 4.81 -24.96
C MET A 25 -1.40 3.95 -23.75
N ASP A 26 -2.29 3.01 -23.43
CA ASP A 26 -2.02 1.94 -22.47
C ASP A 26 -1.39 0.75 -23.19
N ALA A 27 -0.16 0.41 -22.85
CA ALA A 27 0.56 -0.73 -23.43
C ALA A 27 0.01 -2.08 -22.96
N ALA A 28 -0.75 -2.14 -21.86
CA ALA A 28 -1.40 -3.39 -21.46
C ALA A 28 -2.47 -3.84 -22.48
N SER A 29 -3.17 -2.86 -23.08
CA SER A 29 -4.20 -3.09 -24.10
C SER A 29 -3.64 -3.05 -25.53
N ASN A 30 -2.52 -2.36 -25.77
CA ASN A 30 -1.94 -2.09 -27.08
C ASN A 30 -0.44 -2.43 -27.10
N ASN A 31 -0.09 -3.71 -26.98
CA ASN A 31 1.30 -4.17 -26.78
C ASN A 31 2.01 -4.62 -28.07
N GLY A 32 1.34 -4.56 -29.20
CA GLY A 32 1.83 -5.07 -30.47
C GLY A 32 2.89 -4.18 -31.14
N VAL A 33 3.57 -4.73 -32.11
CA VAL A 33 4.58 -4.02 -32.89
C VAL A 33 3.95 -3.01 -33.85
N ASP A 34 2.74 -3.29 -34.31
CA ASP A 34 2.07 -2.47 -35.34
C ASP A 34 1.54 -1.17 -34.73
N GLU A 35 1.04 -1.20 -33.49
CA GLU A 35 0.64 0.00 -32.75
C GLU A 35 1.84 0.96 -32.54
N ILE A 36 2.99 0.42 -32.20
CA ILE A 36 4.21 1.23 -32.04
C ILE A 36 4.75 1.73 -33.38
N ARG A 37 4.60 0.98 -34.47
CA ARG A 37 4.91 1.45 -35.81
C ARG A 37 4.02 2.61 -36.23
N ASP A 38 2.73 2.53 -35.95
CA ASP A 38 1.77 3.61 -36.19
C ASP A 38 2.15 4.89 -35.45
N ILE A 39 2.52 4.77 -34.17
CA ILE A 39 3.02 5.89 -33.37
C ILE A 39 4.27 6.48 -34.01
N ARG A 40 5.24 5.65 -34.36
CA ARG A 40 6.47 6.08 -35.04
C ARG A 40 6.16 6.85 -36.33
N ASP A 41 5.31 6.30 -37.18
CA ASP A 41 4.99 6.91 -38.47
C ASP A 41 4.23 8.24 -38.28
N LYS A 42 3.31 8.31 -37.30
CA LYS A 42 2.62 9.54 -36.91
C LYS A 42 3.51 10.56 -36.23
N SER A 43 4.60 10.12 -35.58
CA SER A 43 5.56 11.01 -34.93
C SER A 43 6.46 11.79 -35.92
N THR A 44 6.48 11.39 -37.19
CA THR A 44 7.19 12.13 -38.24
C THR A 44 6.51 13.43 -38.64
N TYR A 45 5.22 13.58 -38.34
CA TYR A 45 4.45 14.79 -38.64
C TYR A 45 4.59 15.83 -37.54
N ALA A 46 4.70 17.09 -37.93
CA ALA A 46 4.76 18.23 -37.02
C ALA A 46 3.50 18.31 -36.13
N PRO A 47 3.60 18.90 -34.93
CA PRO A 47 2.43 19.21 -34.11
C PRO A 47 1.43 20.08 -34.86
N SER A 48 0.13 19.87 -34.62
CA SER A 48 -0.95 20.58 -35.30
C SER A 48 -1.22 21.97 -34.69
N ILE A 49 -1.22 22.04 -33.38
CA ILE A 49 -1.66 23.25 -32.63
C ILE A 49 -0.61 23.68 -31.60
N THR A 50 0.13 22.75 -31.04
CA THR A 50 1.07 23.01 -29.95
C THR A 50 2.53 23.10 -30.43
N GLN A 51 3.42 23.47 -29.52
CA GLN A 51 4.86 23.48 -29.81
C GLN A 51 5.45 22.05 -29.85
N TYR A 52 4.89 21.13 -29.10
CA TYR A 52 5.37 19.75 -28.98
C TYR A 52 4.22 18.78 -29.16
N LYS A 53 4.48 17.67 -29.85
CA LYS A 53 3.62 16.50 -29.89
C LYS A 53 4.08 15.52 -28.81
N VAL A 54 3.18 15.08 -27.94
CA VAL A 54 3.51 14.27 -26.77
C VAL A 54 2.85 12.90 -26.89
N TYR A 55 3.65 11.85 -26.78
CA TYR A 55 3.18 10.49 -26.69
C TYR A 55 3.41 9.97 -25.26
N ILE A 56 2.34 9.60 -24.59
CA ILE A 56 2.37 9.00 -23.25
C ILE A 56 2.06 7.51 -23.42
N ILE A 57 3.03 6.66 -23.07
CA ILE A 57 2.86 5.21 -23.10
C ILE A 57 2.87 4.72 -21.67
N ASP A 58 1.67 4.40 -21.17
CA ASP A 58 1.51 3.86 -19.81
C ASP A 58 1.76 2.35 -19.81
N GLU A 59 2.21 1.83 -18.67
CA GLU A 59 2.60 0.44 -18.44
C GLU A 59 3.52 -0.12 -19.54
N VAL A 60 4.48 0.70 -19.97
CA VAL A 60 5.35 0.41 -21.13
C VAL A 60 6.07 -0.94 -21.03
N HIS A 61 6.23 -1.51 -19.82
CA HIS A 61 6.81 -2.84 -19.61
C HIS A 61 5.96 -3.98 -20.21
N MET A 62 4.69 -3.70 -20.56
CA MET A 62 3.80 -4.67 -21.19
C MET A 62 4.03 -4.80 -22.70
N LEU A 63 4.82 -3.91 -23.30
CA LEU A 63 5.13 -3.98 -24.74
C LEU A 63 5.86 -5.28 -25.10
N SER A 64 5.54 -5.82 -26.27
CA SER A 64 6.27 -6.95 -26.83
C SER A 64 7.73 -6.59 -27.17
N THR A 65 8.62 -7.56 -27.24
CA THR A 65 10.02 -7.34 -27.66
C THR A 65 10.11 -6.66 -29.04
N GLY A 66 9.20 -7.03 -29.96
CA GLY A 66 9.12 -6.40 -31.28
C GLY A 66 8.72 -4.92 -31.22
N ALA A 67 7.79 -4.57 -30.30
CA ALA A 67 7.35 -3.21 -30.07
C ALA A 67 8.48 -2.35 -29.46
N PHE A 68 9.22 -2.87 -28.48
CA PHE A 68 10.42 -2.18 -27.96
C PHE A 68 11.45 -1.91 -29.06
N ASN A 69 11.73 -2.88 -29.92
CA ASN A 69 12.67 -2.71 -31.03
C ASN A 69 12.18 -1.66 -32.05
N ALA A 70 10.88 -1.58 -32.28
CA ALA A 70 10.32 -0.52 -33.13
C ALA A 70 10.47 0.87 -32.52
N LEU A 71 10.29 0.99 -31.19
CA LEU A 71 10.42 2.24 -30.45
C LEU A 71 11.88 2.71 -30.39
N LEU A 72 12.87 1.81 -30.34
CA LEU A 72 14.28 2.16 -30.29
C LEU A 72 14.71 3.11 -31.42
N LYS A 73 14.26 2.87 -32.64
CA LYS A 73 14.60 3.71 -33.79
C LYS A 73 14.17 5.16 -33.60
N THR A 74 12.99 5.36 -33.03
CA THR A 74 12.44 6.70 -32.75
C THR A 74 13.16 7.40 -31.59
N LEU A 75 13.60 6.61 -30.60
CA LEU A 75 14.37 7.15 -29.47
C LEU A 75 15.82 7.46 -29.83
N GLU A 76 16.40 6.79 -30.84
CA GLU A 76 17.76 7.04 -31.35
C GLU A 76 17.81 8.31 -32.22
N GLU A 77 16.80 8.51 -33.07
CA GLU A 77 16.68 9.64 -33.99
C GLU A 77 15.32 10.36 -33.73
N PRO A 78 15.21 11.08 -32.62
CA PRO A 78 13.95 11.72 -32.28
C PRO A 78 13.57 12.80 -33.26
N THR A 79 12.32 12.82 -33.70
CA THR A 79 11.78 13.92 -34.55
C THR A 79 11.76 15.20 -33.71
N PRO A 80 12.16 16.36 -34.29
CA PRO A 80 12.05 17.65 -33.62
C PRO A 80 10.62 17.91 -33.12
N ASN A 81 10.50 18.46 -31.90
CA ASN A 81 9.23 18.79 -31.28
C ASN A 81 8.33 17.59 -30.96
N VAL A 82 8.89 16.39 -30.82
CA VAL A 82 8.19 15.19 -30.33
C VAL A 82 8.78 14.77 -28.99
N VAL A 83 7.91 14.47 -28.03
CA VAL A 83 8.29 14.02 -26.68
C VAL A 83 7.62 12.70 -26.40
N PHE A 84 8.40 11.73 -25.91
CA PHE A 84 7.89 10.46 -25.41
C PHE A 84 7.96 10.44 -23.87
N ILE A 85 6.85 10.12 -23.22
CA ILE A 85 6.75 9.86 -21.79
C ILE A 85 6.41 8.39 -21.65
N LEU A 86 7.35 7.62 -21.06
CA LEU A 86 7.20 6.17 -20.81
C LEU A 86 6.96 5.97 -19.32
N ALA A 87 5.78 5.50 -18.94
CA ALA A 87 5.44 5.21 -17.55
C ALA A 87 5.47 3.69 -17.30
N THR A 88 5.98 3.29 -16.13
CA THR A 88 6.04 1.88 -15.73
C THR A 88 6.07 1.72 -14.23
N THR A 89 5.41 0.69 -13.73
CA THR A 89 5.53 0.21 -12.36
C THR A 89 6.68 -0.80 -12.20
N GLU A 90 7.22 -1.37 -13.30
CA GLU A 90 8.20 -2.44 -13.29
C GLU A 90 9.45 -2.10 -14.13
N LEU A 91 10.27 -1.20 -13.60
CA LEU A 91 11.48 -0.71 -14.28
C LEU A 91 12.43 -1.84 -14.71
N HIS A 92 12.51 -2.93 -13.92
CA HIS A 92 13.39 -4.06 -14.20
C HIS A 92 13.01 -4.85 -15.46
N LYS A 93 11.79 -4.73 -15.95
CA LYS A 93 11.32 -5.35 -17.20
C LYS A 93 11.64 -4.51 -18.45
N ILE A 94 12.08 -3.27 -18.27
CA ILE A 94 12.40 -2.40 -19.41
C ILE A 94 13.80 -2.74 -19.93
N PRO A 95 13.96 -2.97 -21.26
CA PRO A 95 15.28 -3.26 -21.83
C PRO A 95 16.31 -2.16 -21.56
N ALA A 96 17.54 -2.55 -21.24
CA ALA A 96 18.61 -1.61 -20.96
C ALA A 96 18.90 -0.66 -22.15
N THR A 97 18.62 -1.10 -23.39
CA THR A 97 18.72 -0.31 -24.61
C THR A 97 17.75 0.88 -24.64
N ILE A 98 16.55 0.74 -24.07
CA ILE A 98 15.61 1.84 -23.89
C ILE A 98 16.09 2.74 -22.75
N LEU A 99 16.44 2.15 -21.60
CA LEU A 99 16.85 2.90 -20.41
C LEU A 99 18.07 3.81 -20.63
N SER A 100 18.95 3.45 -21.58
CA SER A 100 20.12 4.26 -21.92
C SER A 100 19.80 5.50 -22.77
N ARG A 101 18.57 5.61 -23.30
CA ARG A 101 18.14 6.68 -24.23
C ARG A 101 17.06 7.59 -23.64
N VAL A 102 16.69 7.36 -22.38
CA VAL A 102 15.64 8.14 -21.72
C VAL A 102 16.18 8.76 -20.43
N GLN A 103 15.63 9.90 -20.07
CA GLN A 103 15.82 10.48 -18.75
C GLN A 103 14.85 9.80 -17.77
N ARG A 104 15.34 9.41 -16.60
CA ARG A 104 14.54 8.71 -15.61
C ARG A 104 14.09 9.65 -14.51
N PHE A 105 12.83 9.51 -14.13
CA PHE A 105 12.21 10.16 -12.99
C PHE A 105 11.55 9.09 -12.14
N GLU A 106 11.93 9.00 -10.87
CA GLU A 106 11.38 8.03 -9.94
C GLU A 106 10.34 8.71 -9.05
N PHE A 107 9.11 8.20 -9.09
CA PHE A 107 8.03 8.60 -8.21
C PHE A 107 7.94 7.60 -7.05
N LYS A 108 8.13 8.08 -5.83
CA LYS A 108 8.04 7.28 -4.62
C LYS A 108 6.60 7.15 -4.17
N SER A 109 6.31 6.09 -3.40
CA SER A 109 5.04 5.97 -2.68
C SER A 109 4.80 7.21 -1.82
N ILE A 110 3.56 7.68 -1.80
CA ILE A 110 3.13 8.82 -1.00
C ILE A 110 3.15 8.41 0.48
N ARG A 111 3.62 9.27 1.37
CA ARG A 111 3.61 8.99 2.80
C ARG A 111 2.16 8.87 3.29
N THR A 112 1.90 7.94 4.19
CA THR A 112 0.58 7.73 4.79
C THR A 112 0.01 9.03 5.37
N GLN A 113 0.87 9.86 5.96
CA GLN A 113 0.48 11.17 6.51
C GLN A 113 -0.03 12.12 5.43
N ASP A 114 0.64 12.19 4.29
CA ASP A 114 0.22 13.08 3.19
C ASP A 114 -1.11 12.59 2.56
N ILE A 115 -1.31 11.28 2.47
CA ILE A 115 -2.61 10.70 2.05
C ILE A 115 -3.70 11.05 3.04
N ARG A 116 -3.47 10.87 4.34
CA ARG A 116 -4.39 11.22 5.41
C ARG A 116 -4.80 12.69 5.33
N ASP A 117 -3.82 13.60 5.25
CA ASP A 117 -4.06 15.04 5.23
C ASP A 117 -4.85 15.45 3.97
N HIS A 118 -4.63 14.77 2.84
CA HIS A 118 -5.40 14.99 1.63
C HIS A 118 -6.85 14.50 1.76
N ILE A 119 -7.09 13.34 2.38
CA ILE A 119 -8.44 12.83 2.66
C ILE A 119 -9.18 13.80 3.59
N PHE A 120 -8.55 14.30 4.66
CA PHE A 120 -9.15 15.33 5.54
C PHE A 120 -9.59 16.55 4.74
N HIS A 121 -8.74 17.07 3.88
CA HIS A 121 -9.06 18.21 3.05
C HIS A 121 -10.26 17.96 2.12
N ILE A 122 -10.40 16.75 1.55
CA ILE A 122 -11.56 16.39 0.73
C ILE A 122 -12.83 16.37 1.58
N LEU A 123 -12.81 15.66 2.73
CA LEU A 123 -13.97 15.53 3.61
C LEU A 123 -14.44 16.88 4.15
N GLU A 124 -13.52 17.78 4.50
CA GLU A 124 -13.82 19.14 4.94
C GLU A 124 -14.48 19.97 3.80
N LYS A 125 -13.96 19.86 2.57
CA LYS A 125 -14.55 20.56 1.42
C LYS A 125 -15.95 20.08 1.08
N GLU A 126 -16.18 18.77 1.17
CA GLU A 126 -17.48 18.14 0.91
C GLU A 126 -18.44 18.27 2.09
N GLY A 127 -17.97 18.80 3.25
CA GLY A 127 -18.78 18.96 4.46
C GLY A 127 -19.19 17.63 5.09
N ILE A 128 -18.42 16.59 4.92
CA ILE A 128 -18.67 15.24 5.42
C ILE A 128 -18.05 15.11 6.81
N ALA A 129 -18.84 14.72 7.81
CA ALA A 129 -18.35 14.43 9.16
C ALA A 129 -17.54 13.11 9.15
N TYR A 130 -16.48 13.04 9.94
CA TYR A 130 -15.61 11.86 9.97
C TYR A 130 -15.02 11.59 11.36
N GLU A 131 -14.64 10.37 11.59
CA GLU A 131 -13.78 9.96 12.69
C GLU A 131 -12.32 9.94 12.20
N THR A 132 -11.40 10.50 12.96
CA THR A 132 -9.97 10.58 12.59
C THR A 132 -9.41 9.21 12.28
N GLU A 133 -9.73 8.21 13.10
CA GLU A 133 -9.27 6.85 12.93
C GLU A 133 -9.77 6.19 11.64
N ALA A 134 -10.99 6.51 11.21
CA ALA A 134 -11.53 6.05 9.93
C ALA A 134 -10.65 6.46 8.75
N VAL A 135 -10.19 7.71 8.74
CA VAL A 135 -9.30 8.26 7.72
C VAL A 135 -7.91 7.61 7.78
N GLU A 136 -7.41 7.37 8.99
CA GLU A 136 -6.11 6.70 9.18
C GLU A 136 -6.11 5.25 8.67
N ILE A 137 -7.20 4.51 8.87
CA ILE A 137 -7.36 3.16 8.34
C ILE A 137 -7.29 3.19 6.81
N ILE A 138 -8.01 4.11 6.15
CA ILE A 138 -7.99 4.25 4.70
C ILE A 138 -6.58 4.63 4.20
N ALA A 139 -5.95 5.62 4.83
CA ALA A 139 -4.62 6.08 4.43
C ALA A 139 -3.54 4.98 4.56
N ARG A 140 -3.60 4.18 5.62
CA ARG A 140 -2.71 3.02 5.78
C ARG A 140 -2.98 1.94 4.74
N ARG A 141 -4.27 1.68 4.45
CA ARG A 141 -4.67 0.66 3.49
C ARG A 141 -4.25 0.96 2.06
N ALA A 142 -4.14 2.23 1.73
CA ALA A 142 -3.73 2.70 0.40
C ALA A 142 -2.27 2.41 0.04
N GLU A 143 -1.42 2.03 1.02
CA GLU A 143 -0.03 1.59 0.82
C GLU A 143 0.80 2.55 -0.05
N GLY A 144 0.49 3.86 0.03
CA GLY A 144 1.17 4.91 -0.72
C GLY A 144 0.53 5.27 -2.06
N GLY A 145 -0.59 4.64 -2.43
CA GLY A 145 -1.36 4.92 -3.64
C GLY A 145 -2.51 5.91 -3.39
N MET A 146 -2.45 7.13 -3.94
CA MET A 146 -3.55 8.09 -3.78
C MET A 146 -4.82 7.63 -4.48
N ARG A 147 -4.71 7.00 -5.66
CA ARG A 147 -5.87 6.44 -6.39
C ARG A 147 -6.59 5.39 -5.56
N ASP A 148 -5.83 4.50 -4.90
CA ASP A 148 -6.40 3.47 -4.03
C ASP A 148 -7.06 4.08 -2.81
N ALA A 149 -6.44 5.09 -2.18
CA ALA A 149 -7.02 5.82 -1.06
C ALA A 149 -8.38 6.45 -1.40
N LEU A 150 -8.45 7.13 -2.55
CA LEU A 150 -9.69 7.76 -3.00
C LEU A 150 -10.76 6.73 -3.39
N SER A 151 -10.37 5.61 -4.00
CA SER A 151 -11.29 4.53 -4.33
C SER A 151 -11.88 3.88 -3.07
N ILE A 152 -11.07 3.67 -2.03
CA ILE A 152 -11.54 3.15 -0.74
C ILE A 152 -12.45 4.16 -0.05
N LEU A 153 -12.08 5.45 -0.08
CA LEU A 153 -12.89 6.53 0.48
C LEU A 153 -14.28 6.60 -0.17
N ASP A 154 -14.33 6.56 -1.51
CA ASP A 154 -15.58 6.61 -2.26
C ASP A 154 -16.49 5.41 -1.92
N GLN A 155 -15.92 4.21 -1.84
CA GLN A 155 -16.63 3.01 -1.39
C GLN A 155 -17.16 3.17 0.04
N ALA A 156 -16.34 3.68 0.96
CA ALA A 156 -16.74 3.89 2.34
C ALA A 156 -17.89 4.92 2.44
N LEU A 157 -17.79 6.02 1.71
CA LEU A 157 -18.84 7.05 1.69
C LEU A 157 -20.16 6.54 1.08
N SER A 158 -20.09 5.63 0.12
CA SER A 158 -21.30 5.03 -0.49
C SER A 158 -22.09 4.13 0.48
N LEU A 159 -21.44 3.60 1.52
CA LEU A 159 -22.09 2.80 2.57
C LEU A 159 -22.60 3.64 3.76
N THR A 160 -22.22 4.90 3.86
CA THR A 160 -22.65 5.73 4.97
C THR A 160 -24.10 6.18 4.81
N GLN A 161 -24.94 5.97 5.82
CA GLN A 161 -26.35 6.40 5.79
C GLN A 161 -26.54 7.88 6.16
N ASP A 162 -25.63 8.45 6.97
CA ASP A 162 -25.76 9.78 7.57
C ASP A 162 -24.66 10.78 7.12
N ALA A 163 -24.05 10.56 5.94
CA ALA A 163 -22.92 11.37 5.45
C ALA A 163 -21.79 11.52 6.50
N ARG A 164 -21.54 10.48 7.31
CA ARG A 164 -20.49 10.44 8.32
C ARG A 164 -19.60 9.23 8.11
N LEU A 165 -18.32 9.45 7.86
CA LEU A 165 -17.32 8.40 7.78
C LEU A 165 -16.95 7.90 9.19
N THR A 166 -17.28 6.65 9.51
CA THR A 166 -16.97 6.03 10.80
C THR A 166 -15.87 5.00 10.70
N THR A 167 -15.20 4.73 11.81
CA THR A 167 -14.17 3.69 11.93
C THR A 167 -14.71 2.32 11.51
N ALA A 168 -15.93 1.97 11.95
CA ALA A 168 -16.57 0.69 11.61
C ALA A 168 -16.74 0.50 10.09
N VAL A 169 -17.18 1.53 9.37
CA VAL A 169 -17.30 1.47 7.89
C VAL A 169 -15.93 1.31 7.23
N SER A 170 -14.92 2.04 7.71
CA SER A 170 -13.56 1.92 7.16
C SER A 170 -12.97 0.54 7.41
N GLU A 171 -13.18 -0.06 8.59
CA GLU A 171 -12.78 -1.44 8.92
C GLU A 171 -13.50 -2.47 8.06
N GLU A 172 -14.79 -2.25 7.77
CA GLU A 172 -15.58 -3.13 6.91
C GLU A 172 -15.04 -3.15 5.49
N ILE A 173 -14.92 -1.99 4.86
CA ILE A 173 -14.46 -1.83 3.46
C ILE A 173 -13.02 -2.32 3.28
N THR A 174 -12.13 -1.98 4.20
CA THR A 174 -10.72 -2.37 4.11
C THR A 174 -10.45 -3.81 4.53
N GLY A 175 -11.42 -4.45 5.18
CA GLY A 175 -11.26 -5.75 5.82
C GLY A 175 -10.30 -5.73 7.02
N THR A 176 -9.93 -4.55 7.52
CA THR A 176 -9.04 -4.37 8.67
C THR A 176 -9.66 -4.99 9.92
N ILE A 177 -8.84 -5.60 10.75
CA ILE A 177 -9.27 -6.11 12.05
C ILE A 177 -9.29 -4.95 13.04
N SER A 178 -10.37 -4.81 13.80
CA SER A 178 -10.46 -3.74 14.79
C SER A 178 -9.35 -3.85 15.83
N LEU A 179 -8.87 -2.71 16.28
CA LEU A 179 -7.79 -2.66 17.26
C LEU A 179 -8.17 -3.37 18.55
N SER A 180 -9.44 -3.23 18.98
CA SER A 180 -9.97 -3.90 20.16
C SER A 180 -9.99 -5.43 20.02
N ALA A 181 -10.24 -5.97 18.82
CA ALA A 181 -10.19 -7.40 18.57
C ALA A 181 -8.76 -7.95 18.64
N LEU A 182 -7.78 -7.20 18.10
CA LEU A 182 -6.35 -7.55 18.21
C LEU A 182 -5.88 -7.47 19.65
N ASP A 183 -6.28 -6.42 20.39
CA ASP A 183 -5.94 -6.25 21.79
C ASP A 183 -6.45 -7.41 22.66
N ASN A 184 -7.74 -7.77 22.52
CA ASN A 184 -8.32 -8.91 23.22
C ASN A 184 -7.62 -10.23 22.88
N TYR A 185 -7.24 -10.43 21.63
CA TYR A 185 -6.53 -11.62 21.18
C TYR A 185 -5.12 -11.70 21.82
N VAL A 186 -4.35 -10.62 21.76
CA VAL A 186 -2.98 -10.56 22.32
C VAL A 186 -3.02 -10.62 23.84
N ALA A 187 -4.01 -9.99 24.50
CA ALA A 187 -4.19 -10.11 25.96
C ALA A 187 -4.46 -11.55 26.40
N ALA A 188 -5.24 -12.32 25.64
CA ALA A 188 -5.45 -13.74 25.91
C ALA A 188 -4.14 -14.54 25.77
N LEU A 189 -3.34 -14.26 24.72
CA LEU A 189 -2.01 -14.88 24.54
C LEU A 189 -1.07 -14.54 25.69
N ALA A 190 -1.02 -13.28 26.13
CA ALA A 190 -0.19 -12.84 27.25
C ALA A 190 -0.54 -13.55 28.57
N GLN A 191 -1.81 -13.93 28.75
CA GLN A 191 -2.32 -14.69 29.88
C GLN A 191 -2.16 -16.21 29.71
N LYS A 192 -1.61 -16.68 28.59
CA LYS A 192 -1.51 -18.09 28.20
C LYS A 192 -2.87 -18.81 28.14
N ASP A 193 -3.94 -18.03 27.93
CA ASP A 193 -5.30 -18.57 27.77
C ASP A 193 -5.57 -18.92 26.30
N VAL A 194 -5.13 -20.12 25.92
CA VAL A 194 -5.29 -20.67 24.56
C VAL A 194 -6.75 -20.70 24.15
N THR A 195 -7.64 -21.09 25.07
CA THR A 195 -9.07 -21.21 24.78
C THR A 195 -9.65 -19.87 24.38
N ARG A 196 -9.40 -18.84 25.17
CA ARG A 196 -9.87 -17.47 24.90
C ARG A 196 -9.24 -16.89 23.64
N ALA A 197 -7.95 -17.17 23.37
CA ALA A 197 -7.29 -16.73 22.14
C ALA A 197 -7.94 -17.36 20.91
N LEU A 198 -8.25 -18.66 20.93
CA LEU A 198 -8.96 -19.34 19.84
C LEU A 198 -10.40 -18.86 19.69
N GLU A 199 -11.10 -18.53 20.77
CA GLU A 199 -12.44 -17.93 20.71
C GLU A 199 -12.40 -16.56 20.02
N ASN A 200 -11.44 -15.69 20.36
CA ASN A 200 -11.24 -14.42 19.70
C ASN A 200 -10.90 -14.58 18.21
N LEU A 201 -10.04 -15.54 17.85
CA LEU A 201 -9.75 -15.87 16.46
C LEU A 201 -11.00 -16.32 15.70
N ASN A 202 -11.84 -17.17 16.33
CA ASN A 202 -13.09 -17.64 15.73
C ASN A 202 -14.07 -16.48 15.50
N LEU A 203 -14.21 -15.56 16.45
CA LEU A 203 -15.05 -14.36 16.28
C LEU A 203 -14.59 -13.52 15.09
N ILE A 204 -13.27 -13.32 14.92
CA ILE A 204 -12.70 -12.59 13.77
C ILE A 204 -13.05 -13.33 12.46
N PHE A 205 -12.89 -14.65 12.43
CA PHE A 205 -13.19 -15.46 11.25
C PHE A 205 -14.69 -15.47 10.90
N ASP A 206 -15.55 -15.65 11.90
CA ASP A 206 -17.01 -15.72 11.73
C ASP A 206 -17.60 -14.37 11.26
N ASN A 207 -16.92 -13.26 11.56
CA ASN A 207 -17.21 -11.94 11.02
C ASN A 207 -16.68 -11.75 9.57
N GLY A 208 -16.30 -12.84 8.90
CA GLY A 208 -15.88 -12.82 7.49
C GLY A 208 -14.49 -12.24 7.22
N LYS A 209 -13.67 -12.02 8.25
CA LYS A 209 -12.33 -11.47 8.07
C LYS A 209 -11.36 -12.52 7.55
N SER A 210 -10.48 -12.12 6.61
CA SER A 210 -9.45 -13.00 6.06
C SER A 210 -8.37 -13.31 7.10
N MET A 211 -7.96 -14.57 7.23
CA MET A 211 -6.86 -14.96 8.13
C MET A 211 -5.52 -14.40 7.70
N THR A 212 -5.29 -14.23 6.41
CA THR A 212 -4.10 -13.53 5.90
C THR A 212 -4.08 -12.08 6.39
N ARG A 213 -5.22 -11.40 6.33
CA ARG A 213 -5.35 -10.03 6.81
C ARG A 213 -5.17 -9.96 8.31
N PHE A 214 -5.81 -10.86 9.05
CA PHE A 214 -5.65 -10.94 10.50
C PHE A 214 -4.17 -11.04 10.91
N VAL A 215 -3.39 -11.94 10.30
CA VAL A 215 -1.97 -12.07 10.66
C VAL A 215 -1.16 -10.84 10.25
N THR A 216 -1.49 -10.21 9.13
CA THR A 216 -0.82 -8.97 8.71
C THR A 216 -1.08 -7.83 9.71
N ASP A 217 -2.33 -7.66 10.15
CA ASP A 217 -2.71 -6.64 11.12
C ASP A 217 -2.13 -6.95 12.51
N LEU A 218 -2.08 -8.24 12.91
CA LEU A 218 -1.41 -8.69 14.13
C LEU A 218 0.08 -8.34 14.11
N LEU A 219 0.78 -8.57 13.01
CA LEU A 219 2.20 -8.21 12.87
C LEU A 219 2.42 -6.70 13.03
N GLN A 220 1.54 -5.87 12.46
CA GLN A 220 1.60 -4.42 12.63
C GLN A 220 1.36 -4.03 14.10
N TYR A 221 0.35 -4.64 14.73
CA TYR A 221 0.01 -4.41 16.12
C TYR A 221 1.19 -4.75 17.06
N LEU A 222 1.80 -5.92 16.92
CA LEU A 222 2.95 -6.35 17.73
C LEU A 222 4.18 -5.43 17.52
N ARG A 223 4.44 -5.02 16.27
CA ARG A 223 5.50 -4.05 15.96
C ARG A 223 5.25 -2.71 16.66
N ASP A 224 4.02 -2.24 16.66
CA ASP A 224 3.67 -0.94 17.22
C ASP A 224 3.85 -0.94 18.76
N ILE A 225 3.49 -2.05 19.45
CA ILE A 225 3.84 -2.24 20.87
C ILE A 225 5.36 -2.16 21.07
N LEU A 226 6.14 -2.85 20.25
CA LEU A 226 7.60 -2.88 20.36
C LEU A 226 8.20 -1.47 20.16
N ILE A 227 7.70 -0.69 19.20
CA ILE A 227 8.13 0.69 18.96
C ILE A 227 7.85 1.56 20.20
N VAL A 228 6.66 1.47 20.78
CA VAL A 228 6.29 2.22 21.98
C VAL A 228 7.21 1.86 23.17
N GLN A 229 7.51 0.57 23.34
CA GLN A 229 8.43 0.11 24.40
C GLN A 229 9.88 0.60 24.22
N THR A 230 10.31 0.84 22.98
CA THR A 230 11.66 1.35 22.69
C THR A 230 11.76 2.87 22.74
N GLY A 231 10.69 3.57 23.15
CA GLY A 231 10.66 5.03 23.26
C GLY A 231 10.41 5.73 21.92
N GLY A 232 9.99 5.01 20.90
CA GLY A 232 9.54 5.59 19.64
C GLY A 232 8.17 6.27 19.81
N GLU A 233 8.03 7.46 19.20
CA GLU A 233 6.73 8.13 19.14
C GLU A 233 5.82 7.36 18.16
N ASN A 234 4.98 6.48 18.68
CA ASN A 234 3.82 5.99 17.95
C ASN A 234 2.61 6.75 18.50
N THR A 235 2.37 7.92 17.92
CA THR A 235 1.42 8.93 18.42
C THR A 235 -0.06 8.49 18.38
N HIS A 236 -0.37 7.33 17.75
CA HIS A 236 -1.76 6.97 17.48
C HIS A 236 -2.36 5.92 18.42
N TYR A 237 -1.54 5.14 19.15
CA TYR A 237 -2.03 3.98 19.89
C TYR A 237 -1.52 3.84 21.34
N SER A 238 -0.73 4.79 21.85
CA SER A 238 -0.10 4.67 23.19
C SER A 238 -1.09 4.41 24.32
N ASP A 239 -2.33 4.89 24.19
CA ASP A 239 -3.35 4.69 25.21
C ASP A 239 -4.08 3.33 25.10
N LEU A 240 -4.09 2.71 23.92
CA LEU A 240 -4.77 1.44 23.63
C LEU A 240 -3.92 0.21 23.97
N PHE A 241 -2.58 0.35 23.99
CA PHE A 241 -1.66 -0.77 24.28
C PHE A 241 -1.39 -0.99 25.77
N LYS A 242 -2.07 -0.27 26.68
CA LYS A 242 -1.75 -0.30 28.12
C LYS A 242 -1.75 -1.69 28.71
N ASP A 243 -2.67 -2.55 28.32
CA ASP A 243 -2.80 -3.90 28.86
C ASP A 243 -1.76 -4.87 28.33
N ASN A 244 -1.20 -4.61 27.15
CA ASN A 244 -0.21 -5.46 26.48
C ASN A 244 1.22 -4.94 26.55
N LEU A 245 1.45 -3.77 27.15
CA LEU A 245 2.79 -3.21 27.39
C LEU A 245 3.64 -4.04 28.38
N GLY A 246 3.02 -5.00 29.09
CA GLY A 246 3.72 -5.91 29.99
C GLY A 246 4.45 -7.08 29.30
N LEU A 247 4.26 -7.27 27.97
CA LEU A 247 5.01 -8.27 27.21
C LEU A 247 6.47 -7.83 27.07
N SER A 248 7.42 -8.72 27.36
CA SER A 248 8.84 -8.41 27.15
C SER A 248 9.17 -8.29 25.67
N GLN A 249 10.21 -7.52 25.33
CA GLN A 249 10.66 -7.40 23.94
C GLN A 249 11.04 -8.75 23.33
N ALA A 250 11.63 -9.67 24.12
CA ALA A 250 11.98 -11.02 23.69
C ALA A 250 10.74 -11.80 23.24
N VAL A 251 9.68 -11.75 24.04
CA VAL A 251 8.37 -12.39 23.70
C VAL A 251 7.78 -11.76 22.45
N LEU A 252 7.79 -10.45 22.32
CA LEU A 252 7.28 -9.76 21.12
C LEU A 252 8.05 -10.15 19.85
N PHE A 253 9.38 -10.24 19.91
CA PHE A 253 10.18 -10.70 18.77
C PHE A 253 9.86 -12.16 18.39
N GLU A 254 9.66 -13.04 19.37
CA GLU A 254 9.29 -14.43 19.12
C GLU A 254 7.90 -14.53 18.52
N MET A 255 6.92 -13.77 19.05
CA MET A 255 5.56 -13.69 18.48
C MET A 255 5.58 -13.22 17.03
N ILE A 256 6.36 -12.16 16.72
CA ILE A 256 6.53 -11.64 15.35
C ILE A 256 7.15 -12.71 14.45
N GLY A 257 8.16 -13.45 14.93
CA GLY A 257 8.80 -14.55 14.20
C GLY A 257 7.83 -15.67 13.84
N ILE A 258 7.02 -16.12 14.80
CA ILE A 258 6.00 -17.16 14.59
C ILE A 258 4.91 -16.67 13.62
N ALA A 259 4.41 -15.46 13.81
CA ALA A 259 3.37 -14.90 12.94
C ALA A 259 3.88 -14.70 11.51
N THR A 260 5.13 -14.23 11.33
CA THR A 260 5.76 -14.06 10.01
C THR A 260 5.92 -15.40 9.29
N SER A 261 6.40 -16.43 9.97
CA SER A 261 6.54 -17.79 9.38
C SER A 261 5.19 -18.37 8.98
N SER A 262 4.19 -18.22 9.86
CA SER A 262 2.83 -18.74 9.62
C SER A 262 2.09 -18.00 8.50
N LEU A 263 2.41 -16.73 8.23
CA LEU A 263 1.77 -15.95 7.17
C LEU A 263 1.97 -16.57 5.78
N ALA A 264 3.17 -17.12 5.51
CA ALA A 264 3.47 -17.78 4.24
C ALA A 264 2.59 -19.03 4.06
N ASP A 265 2.48 -19.85 5.09
CA ASP A 265 1.65 -21.07 5.10
C ASP A 265 0.16 -20.75 4.94
N ILE A 266 -0.31 -19.71 5.65
CA ILE A 266 -1.71 -19.24 5.57
C ILE A 266 -2.04 -18.76 4.16
N LYS A 267 -1.12 -18.00 3.51
CA LYS A 267 -1.31 -17.52 2.13
C LYS A 267 -1.36 -18.65 1.10
N ALA A 268 -0.58 -19.70 1.30
CA ALA A 268 -0.48 -20.83 0.37
C ALA A 268 -1.58 -21.88 0.58
N SER A 269 -2.28 -21.87 1.74
CA SER A 269 -3.20 -22.91 2.13
C SER A 269 -4.61 -22.73 1.57
N LEU A 270 -5.26 -23.87 1.24
CA LEU A 270 -6.69 -23.92 0.98
C LEU A 270 -7.55 -23.84 2.27
N GLN A 271 -6.93 -23.99 3.44
CA GLN A 271 -7.58 -23.94 4.75
C GLN A 271 -6.86 -22.96 5.69
N PRO A 272 -6.89 -21.67 5.41
CA PRO A 272 -6.15 -20.65 6.15
C PRO A 272 -6.44 -20.62 7.65
N LYS A 273 -7.70 -20.98 8.05
CA LYS A 273 -8.15 -21.01 9.44
C LYS A 273 -7.35 -21.98 10.28
N ILE A 274 -7.12 -23.20 9.79
CA ILE A 274 -6.38 -24.24 10.54
C ILE A 274 -4.94 -23.76 10.85
N TYR A 275 -4.28 -23.16 9.88
CA TYR A 275 -2.92 -22.60 10.09
C TYR A 275 -2.93 -21.42 11.07
N ALA A 276 -3.97 -20.60 11.07
CA ALA A 276 -4.13 -19.53 12.06
C ALA A 276 -4.39 -20.08 13.47
N GLU A 277 -5.16 -21.16 13.62
CA GLU A 277 -5.36 -21.87 14.89
C GLU A 277 -4.06 -22.49 15.40
N MET A 278 -3.28 -23.15 14.53
CA MET A 278 -1.96 -23.69 14.88
C MET A 278 -0.98 -22.58 15.29
N MET A 279 -0.98 -21.46 14.59
CA MET A 279 -0.21 -20.27 14.96
C MET A 279 -0.60 -19.78 16.35
N THR A 280 -1.91 -19.70 16.64
CA THR A 280 -2.43 -19.25 17.94
C THR A 280 -1.93 -20.13 19.08
N ILE A 281 -1.96 -21.45 18.91
CA ILE A 281 -1.44 -22.40 19.92
C ILE A 281 0.05 -22.17 20.14
N ARG A 282 0.85 -22.06 19.08
CA ARG A 282 2.29 -21.78 19.18
C ARG A 282 2.60 -20.46 19.86
N LEU A 283 1.81 -19.41 19.58
CA LEU A 283 1.97 -18.09 20.22
C LEU A 283 1.68 -18.15 21.72
N ALA A 284 0.70 -18.94 22.15
CA ALA A 284 0.36 -19.09 23.56
C ALA A 284 1.37 -19.96 24.35
N GLU A 285 2.14 -20.82 23.66
CA GLU A 285 3.17 -21.67 24.26
C GLU A 285 4.53 -20.94 24.47
N ILE A 286 4.67 -19.69 24.01
CA ILE A 286 5.89 -18.90 24.22
C ILE A 286 6.14 -18.76 25.73
N ASP A 287 7.29 -19.25 26.20
CA ASP A 287 7.71 -19.06 27.58
C ASP A 287 8.26 -17.66 27.79
N SER A 288 7.64 -16.92 28.69
CA SER A 288 8.25 -15.71 29.25
C SER A 288 9.47 -16.14 30.08
N GLN A 289 10.64 -16.26 29.45
CA GLN A 289 11.86 -16.45 30.23
C GLN A 289 12.00 -15.23 31.16
N PRO A 290 12.17 -15.43 32.47
CA PRO A 290 12.56 -14.33 33.33
C PRO A 290 13.90 -13.79 32.80
N GLU A 291 14.02 -12.48 32.65
CA GLU A 291 15.33 -11.84 32.50
C GLU A 291 16.24 -12.46 33.57
N LEU A 292 17.33 -13.09 33.14
CA LEU A 292 18.39 -13.50 34.06
C LEU A 292 18.90 -12.22 34.72
N SER A 293 18.33 -11.90 35.87
CA SER A 293 18.84 -10.88 36.76
C SER A 293 20.32 -11.19 37.00
N GLY A 294 21.18 -10.18 36.80
CA GLY A 294 22.62 -10.27 36.76
C GLY A 294 23.28 -10.62 38.13
N GLU A 295 22.93 -11.78 38.72
CA GLU A 295 23.52 -12.28 39.96
C GLU A 295 24.47 -13.50 39.77
N VAL A 296 24.68 -13.97 38.55
CA VAL A 296 25.59 -15.13 38.29
C VAL A 296 26.99 -14.71 37.79
N ALA A 297 27.30 -13.40 37.70
CA ALA A 297 28.61 -12.94 37.26
C ALA A 297 29.66 -12.84 38.41
N GLU A 298 29.30 -13.03 39.67
CA GLU A 298 30.25 -12.91 40.81
C GLU A 298 30.79 -14.26 41.33
N GLU A 299 30.24 -15.40 40.96
CA GLU A 299 30.73 -16.71 41.45
C GLU A 299 31.81 -17.39 40.60
N LEU A 300 32.24 -16.82 39.49
CA LEU A 300 33.33 -17.38 38.65
C LEU A 300 34.66 -16.59 38.71
N SER A 301 34.81 -15.68 39.70
CA SER A 301 36.05 -14.92 39.88
C SER A 301 36.60 -15.02 41.35
N SER A 302 36.36 -16.14 42.01
CA SER A 302 37.03 -16.45 43.27
C SER A 302 37.78 -17.76 43.22
#